data_d25603cd29970c4677e25d5529e0c492
#
_entry.id   d25603cd29970c4677e25d5529e0c492
#
_cell.length_a   1.000
_cell.length_b   1.000
_cell.length_c   1.000
_cell.angle_alpha   90.00
_cell.angle_beta   90.00
_cell.angle_gamma   90.00
#
_symmetry.space_group_name_H-M   'P 1'
#
loop_
_entity.id
_entity.type
_entity.pdbx_description
1 polymer ?
#
loop_
_entity_poly.entity_id
_entity_poly.type
_entity_poly.pdbx_seq_one_letter_code
_entity_poly.pdbx_strand_id
1 'polypeptide(L)'
;MSPLHRAARRYVAAFALVELMIALVIGGLTVVVALEVFVRGRDMYRVGERVARLQEQGRTAFAMIEPDVEMAGFYGFTQLAGTVRFIRGGNPDVVVAPAQLLRQFPAQAGDALPGAVGWLPSGAHSCGVNFAVDVSTTVQGSNNRFALGRAPVAACNPYQGRAAIGADTLTLRRVETQASSAEANRLQIYASRNTSRSAQYLFSDGKAPGPVDESHEVHNLVVRSYYIARDSVGQRDFPALRVKSLTRSGTGVVFDEDEVMVGVEDLQVQFGICTDGSGRATHYVNPDSPELSNAQVVAVRTWLRVRADQPEPTFVDTRTYRYANVAFTPAGAERNFRRVLMSRTITVRNARWR
;
A
#
# COMPACT_ATOMS: atom_id res chain seq x y z
N MET A 1 -14.88 -45.16 86.23
CA MET A 1 -14.56 -44.41 85.04
C MET A 1 -15.75 -44.52 84.09
N SER A 2 -16.44 -43.47 83.88
CA SER A 2 -17.80 -43.39 83.35
C SER A 2 -17.84 -43.66 81.82
N PRO A 3 -18.76 -44.42 81.26
CA PRO A 3 -18.85 -44.71 79.83
C PRO A 3 -19.21 -43.50 78.94
N LEU A 4 -19.61 -42.41 79.57
CA LEU A 4 -19.96 -41.14 78.87
C LEU A 4 -18.77 -40.41 78.17
N HIS A 5 -17.55 -40.63 78.64
CA HIS A 5 -16.38 -39.98 78.04
C HIS A 5 -15.93 -40.65 76.71
N ARG A 6 -16.30 -41.89 76.42
CA ARG A 6 -15.95 -42.55 75.14
C ARG A 6 -16.92 -42.22 73.97
N ALA A 7 -18.15 -41.88 74.29
CA ALA A 7 -19.14 -41.48 73.24
C ALA A 7 -18.87 -40.07 72.76
N ALA A 8 -18.55 -39.10 73.65
CA ALA A 8 -18.23 -37.75 73.26
C ALA A 8 -16.97 -37.63 72.35
N ARG A 9 -15.94 -38.45 72.56
CA ARG A 9 -14.74 -38.47 71.69
C ARG A 9 -15.03 -39.00 70.29
N ARG A 10 -15.99 -39.93 70.13
CA ARG A 10 -16.36 -40.41 68.77
C ARG A 10 -17.16 -39.40 67.97
N TYR A 11 -18.03 -38.64 68.62
CA TYR A 11 -18.81 -37.57 67.92
C TYR A 11 -17.90 -36.39 67.49
N VAL A 12 -16.91 -35.99 68.27
CA VAL A 12 -15.95 -34.94 67.90
C VAL A 12 -15.08 -35.36 66.73
N ALA A 13 -14.63 -36.65 66.69
CA ALA A 13 -13.83 -37.14 65.57
C ALA A 13 -14.65 -37.28 64.26
N ALA A 14 -15.94 -37.65 64.34
CA ALA A 14 -16.83 -37.73 63.16
C ALA A 14 -17.18 -36.35 62.64
N PHE A 15 -17.35 -35.33 63.48
CA PHE A 15 -17.58 -33.94 63.09
C PHE A 15 -16.36 -33.36 62.39
N ALA A 16 -15.17 -33.58 62.86
CA ALA A 16 -13.91 -33.15 62.25
C ALA A 16 -13.68 -33.76 60.87
N LEU A 17 -14.14 -35.02 60.64
CA LEU A 17 -14.01 -35.69 59.34
C LEU A 17 -14.97 -35.12 58.28
N VAL A 18 -16.19 -34.77 58.66
CA VAL A 18 -17.16 -34.10 57.79
C VAL A 18 -16.68 -32.69 57.43
N GLU A 19 -16.15 -31.95 58.41
CA GLU A 19 -15.58 -30.63 58.15
C GLU A 19 -14.40 -30.64 57.18
N LEU A 20 -13.52 -31.64 57.32
CA LEU A 20 -12.39 -31.86 56.39
C LEU A 20 -12.92 -32.20 54.99
N MET A 21 -13.94 -33.04 54.87
CA MET A 21 -14.55 -33.36 53.53
C MET A 21 -15.16 -32.13 52.89
N ILE A 22 -15.88 -31.31 53.65
CA ILE A 22 -16.44 -30.04 53.15
C ILE A 22 -15.34 -29.09 52.74
N ALA A 23 -14.30 -28.94 53.54
CA ALA A 23 -13.15 -28.08 53.21
C ALA A 23 -12.43 -28.55 51.92
N LEU A 24 -12.26 -29.88 51.71
CA LEU A 24 -11.71 -30.45 50.49
C LEU A 24 -12.59 -30.20 49.27
N VAL A 25 -13.90 -30.32 49.38
CA VAL A 25 -14.84 -30.06 48.27
C VAL A 25 -14.80 -28.60 47.92
N ILE A 26 -14.88 -27.67 48.91
CA ILE A 26 -14.83 -26.22 48.66
C ILE A 26 -13.47 -25.85 48.08
N GLY A 27 -12.36 -26.36 48.65
CA GLY A 27 -11.01 -26.13 48.14
C GLY A 27 -10.84 -26.64 46.70
N GLY A 28 -11.36 -27.83 46.41
CA GLY A 28 -11.37 -28.41 45.03
C GLY A 28 -12.14 -27.53 44.05
N LEU A 29 -13.36 -27.12 44.43
CA LEU A 29 -14.15 -26.19 43.60
C LEU A 29 -13.43 -24.86 43.35
N THR A 30 -12.81 -24.29 44.38
CA THR A 30 -12.04 -23.04 44.23
C THR A 30 -10.88 -23.18 43.26
N VAL A 31 -10.14 -24.30 43.31
CA VAL A 31 -9.05 -24.58 42.38
C VAL A 31 -9.58 -24.72 40.94
N VAL A 32 -10.71 -25.45 40.72
CA VAL A 32 -11.31 -25.61 39.39
C VAL A 32 -11.69 -24.22 38.82
N VAL A 33 -12.37 -23.40 39.60
CA VAL A 33 -12.74 -22.01 39.16
C VAL A 33 -11.50 -21.16 38.89
N ALA A 34 -10.48 -21.24 39.72
CA ALA A 34 -9.23 -20.52 39.51
C ALA A 34 -8.52 -20.97 38.24
N LEU A 35 -8.48 -22.26 37.93
CA LEU A 35 -7.93 -22.81 36.69
C LEU A 35 -8.73 -22.34 35.46
N GLU A 36 -10.06 -22.36 35.55
CA GLU A 36 -10.91 -21.87 34.46
C GLU A 36 -10.65 -20.39 34.16
N VAL A 37 -10.59 -19.54 35.19
CA VAL A 37 -10.25 -18.11 35.03
C VAL A 37 -8.86 -17.94 34.43
N PHE A 38 -7.88 -18.71 34.88
CA PHE A 38 -6.52 -18.67 34.34
C PHE A 38 -6.47 -19.05 32.84
N VAL A 39 -7.14 -20.15 32.45
CA VAL A 39 -7.19 -20.59 31.06
C VAL A 39 -7.88 -19.54 30.17
N ARG A 40 -9.03 -19.02 30.62
CA ARG A 40 -9.73 -17.93 29.89
C ARG A 40 -8.88 -16.66 29.79
N GLY A 41 -8.20 -16.27 30.87
CA GLY A 41 -7.29 -15.12 30.85
C GLY A 41 -6.16 -15.28 29.85
N ARG A 42 -5.55 -16.47 29.78
CA ARG A 42 -4.51 -16.79 28.80
C ARG A 42 -5.02 -16.75 27.37
N ASP A 43 -6.22 -17.25 27.11
CA ASP A 43 -6.80 -17.21 25.77
C ASP A 43 -7.16 -15.77 25.34
N MET A 44 -7.69 -14.95 26.27
CA MET A 44 -7.92 -13.53 26.00
C MET A 44 -6.64 -12.78 25.69
N TYR A 45 -5.55 -13.06 26.42
CA TYR A 45 -4.24 -12.46 26.18
C TYR A 45 -3.73 -12.80 24.76
N ARG A 46 -3.79 -14.07 24.37
CA ARG A 46 -3.38 -14.53 23.03
C ARG A 46 -4.20 -13.87 21.91
N VAL A 47 -5.50 -13.72 22.11
CA VAL A 47 -6.35 -13.01 21.16
C VAL A 47 -5.95 -11.53 21.05
N GLY A 48 -5.71 -10.88 22.19
CA GLY A 48 -5.25 -9.49 22.21
C GLY A 48 -3.93 -9.29 21.48
N GLU A 49 -2.95 -10.16 21.71
CA GLU A 49 -1.65 -10.14 21.02
C GLU A 49 -1.79 -10.29 19.50
N ARG A 50 -2.63 -11.22 19.04
CA ARG A 50 -2.88 -11.42 17.60
C ARG A 50 -3.52 -10.19 16.95
N VAL A 51 -4.52 -9.61 17.59
CA VAL A 51 -5.17 -8.39 17.10
C VAL A 51 -4.18 -7.22 17.06
N ALA A 52 -3.38 -7.05 18.11
CA ALA A 52 -2.34 -6.01 18.15
C ALA A 52 -1.33 -6.18 17.02
N ARG A 53 -0.90 -7.41 16.72
CA ARG A 53 -0.01 -7.71 15.60
C ARG A 53 -0.63 -7.35 14.25
N LEU A 54 -1.91 -7.68 14.02
CA LEU A 54 -2.61 -7.31 12.78
C LEU A 54 -2.72 -5.79 12.63
N GLN A 55 -2.98 -5.07 13.72
CA GLN A 55 -3.01 -3.60 13.71
C GLN A 55 -1.65 -3.01 13.39
N GLU A 56 -0.57 -3.58 13.94
CA GLU A 56 0.78 -3.11 13.66
C GLU A 56 1.18 -3.37 12.20
N GLN A 57 0.86 -4.53 11.66
CA GLN A 57 1.06 -4.83 10.23
C GLN A 57 0.35 -3.80 9.35
N GLY A 58 -0.90 -3.48 9.65
CA GLY A 58 -1.66 -2.47 8.90
C GLY A 58 -1.07 -1.06 9.03
N ARG A 59 -0.60 -0.67 10.24
CA ARG A 59 0.09 0.61 10.44
C ARG A 59 1.38 0.70 9.66
N THR A 60 2.19 -0.34 9.66
CA THR A 60 3.44 -0.39 8.91
C THR A 60 3.18 -0.33 7.40
N ALA A 61 2.16 -1.04 6.90
CA ALA A 61 1.76 -0.95 5.51
C ALA A 61 1.35 0.49 5.13
N PHE A 62 0.57 1.18 5.96
CA PHE A 62 0.22 2.58 5.73
C PHE A 62 1.43 3.52 5.81
N ALA A 63 2.36 3.28 6.73
CA ALA A 63 3.58 4.09 6.85
C ALA A 63 4.44 4.07 5.58
N MET A 64 4.33 3.04 4.75
CA MET A 64 5.00 2.96 3.44
C MET A 64 4.22 3.69 2.34
N ILE A 65 2.87 3.63 2.36
CA ILE A 65 2.02 4.23 1.32
C ILE A 65 1.85 5.75 1.55
N GLU A 66 1.67 6.17 2.80
CA GLU A 66 1.28 7.54 3.18
C GLU A 66 2.26 8.61 2.66
N PRO A 67 3.59 8.49 2.84
CA PRO A 67 4.53 9.48 2.33
C PRO A 67 4.51 9.60 0.79
N ASP A 68 4.30 8.50 0.09
CA ASP A 68 4.25 8.51 -1.37
C ASP A 68 2.99 9.21 -1.89
N VAL A 69 1.84 9.02 -1.21
CA VAL A 69 0.60 9.73 -1.54
C VAL A 69 0.73 11.22 -1.24
N GLU A 70 1.25 11.58 -0.05
CA GLU A 70 1.44 12.98 0.33
C GLU A 70 2.33 13.73 -0.65
N MET A 71 3.38 13.06 -1.11
CA MET A 71 4.37 13.63 -2.02
C MET A 71 4.03 13.44 -3.50
N ALA A 72 2.94 12.76 -3.84
CA ALA A 72 2.53 12.59 -5.24
C ALA A 72 2.41 13.96 -5.94
N GLY A 73 3.00 14.06 -7.14
CA GLY A 73 3.04 15.32 -7.88
C GLY A 73 4.12 16.32 -7.45
N PHE A 74 4.99 15.96 -6.51
CA PHE A 74 6.18 16.73 -6.21
C PHE A 74 7.24 16.49 -7.29
N TYR A 75 7.65 17.55 -7.99
CA TYR A 75 8.64 17.48 -9.06
C TYR A 75 9.76 18.53 -8.87
N GLY A 76 10.20 18.74 -7.63
CA GLY A 76 11.22 19.73 -7.29
C GLY A 76 10.69 21.17 -7.43
N PHE A 77 11.45 22.04 -8.07
CA PHE A 77 11.02 23.43 -8.30
C PHE A 77 9.86 23.57 -9.28
N THR A 78 9.49 22.49 -9.96
CA THR A 78 8.41 22.57 -10.92
C THR A 78 7.04 22.52 -10.28
N GLN A 79 6.21 23.41 -10.76
CA GLN A 79 4.82 23.49 -10.34
C GLN A 79 3.84 22.90 -11.35
N LEU A 80 4.27 22.61 -12.57
CA LEU A 80 3.40 22.20 -13.67
C LEU A 80 3.93 20.94 -14.34
N ALA A 81 3.48 19.78 -13.86
CA ALA A 81 3.85 18.49 -14.46
C ALA A 81 3.59 18.41 -15.98
N GLY A 82 2.56 19.14 -16.46
CA GLY A 82 2.22 19.21 -17.89
C GLY A 82 3.24 19.93 -18.77
N THR A 83 4.20 20.65 -18.19
CA THR A 83 5.25 21.38 -18.92
C THR A 83 6.56 20.59 -19.02
N VAL A 84 6.65 19.43 -18.40
CA VAL A 84 7.83 18.58 -18.49
C VAL A 84 8.02 18.08 -19.91
N ARG A 85 9.21 18.27 -20.47
CA ARG A 85 9.58 17.88 -21.83
C ARG A 85 10.66 16.82 -21.80
N PHE A 86 10.56 15.86 -22.71
CA PHE A 86 11.62 14.85 -22.88
C PHE A 86 12.76 15.41 -23.71
N ILE A 87 13.98 15.28 -23.22
CA ILE A 87 15.20 15.67 -23.96
C ILE A 87 16.21 14.54 -23.99
N ARG A 88 17.13 14.64 -24.91
CA ARG A 88 18.30 13.75 -25.04
C ARG A 88 19.55 14.56 -25.37
N GLY A 89 20.70 14.07 -24.87
CA GLY A 89 22.00 14.67 -25.17
C GLY A 89 22.24 15.99 -24.44
N GLY A 90 21.43 16.33 -23.45
CA GLY A 90 21.50 17.61 -22.74
C GLY A 90 21.07 18.81 -23.57
N ASN A 91 20.46 18.59 -24.74
CA ASN A 91 20.04 19.67 -25.63
C ASN A 91 18.55 19.99 -25.43
N PRO A 92 18.20 21.15 -24.84
CA PRO A 92 16.83 21.57 -24.60
C PRO A 92 16.03 21.84 -25.89
N ASP A 93 16.70 22.01 -27.03
CA ASP A 93 16.04 22.24 -28.31
C ASP A 93 15.58 20.95 -28.96
N VAL A 94 16.10 19.78 -28.51
CA VAL A 94 15.67 18.46 -28.96
C VAL A 94 14.55 17.95 -28.06
N VAL A 95 13.39 18.58 -28.15
CA VAL A 95 12.18 18.17 -27.45
C VAL A 95 11.54 16.99 -28.19
N VAL A 96 11.41 15.87 -27.49
CA VAL A 96 10.87 14.64 -28.07
C VAL A 96 9.34 14.61 -27.97
N ALA A 97 8.76 14.97 -26.83
CA ALA A 97 7.32 15.19 -26.66
C ALA A 97 7.05 16.00 -25.38
N PRO A 98 6.07 16.91 -25.36
CA PRO A 98 5.56 17.46 -24.11
C PRO A 98 4.75 16.40 -23.37
N ALA A 99 4.82 16.38 -22.04
CA ALA A 99 4.07 15.43 -21.20
C ALA A 99 2.55 15.46 -21.46
N GLN A 100 2.02 16.59 -21.92
CA GLN A 100 0.61 16.71 -22.34
C GLN A 100 0.22 15.84 -23.51
N LEU A 101 1.14 15.56 -24.44
CA LEU A 101 0.91 14.64 -25.53
C LEU A 101 0.78 13.19 -25.07
N LEU A 102 1.38 12.85 -23.93
CA LEU A 102 1.28 11.51 -23.34
C LEU A 102 -0.15 11.18 -22.88
N ARG A 103 -0.95 12.19 -22.56
CA ARG A 103 -2.39 12.03 -22.25
C ARG A 103 -3.24 11.79 -23.51
N GLN A 104 -2.89 12.44 -24.61
CA GLN A 104 -3.64 12.37 -25.86
C GLN A 104 -3.39 11.05 -26.60
N PHE A 105 -2.27 10.40 -26.31
CA PHE A 105 -1.96 9.07 -26.83
C PHE A 105 -2.07 8.03 -25.74
N PRO A 106 -3.29 7.61 -25.40
CA PRO A 106 -3.44 6.42 -24.58
C PRO A 106 -2.87 5.25 -25.37
N ALA A 107 -1.60 4.93 -25.16
CA ALA A 107 -0.92 3.88 -25.87
C ALA A 107 -1.70 2.56 -25.77
N GLN A 108 -2.19 2.11 -26.89
CA GLN A 108 -2.58 0.71 -27.05
C GLN A 108 -1.31 -0.14 -27.14
N ALA A 109 -1.42 -1.42 -26.81
CA ALA A 109 -0.29 -2.33 -26.95
C ALA A 109 0.23 -2.25 -28.42
N GLY A 110 1.46 -1.77 -28.58
CA GLY A 110 2.09 -1.60 -29.88
C GLY A 110 2.15 -0.16 -30.41
N ASP A 111 1.47 0.80 -29.79
CA ASP A 111 1.58 2.20 -30.21
C ASP A 111 2.95 2.79 -29.77
N ALA A 112 3.77 3.07 -30.76
CA ALA A 112 4.97 3.86 -30.55
C ALA A 112 4.58 5.33 -30.38
N LEU A 113 5.04 5.98 -29.30
CA LEU A 113 5.03 7.45 -29.26
C LEU A 113 5.84 7.95 -30.44
N PRO A 114 5.30 8.83 -31.30
CA PRO A 114 6.05 9.36 -32.41
C PRO A 114 7.36 10.00 -31.90
N GLY A 115 8.49 9.43 -32.29
CA GLY A 115 9.83 9.96 -32.00
C GLY A 115 10.39 9.76 -30.59
N ALA A 116 9.59 9.41 -29.61
CA ALA A 116 10.04 9.36 -28.19
C ALA A 116 10.52 7.99 -27.73
N VAL A 117 9.93 6.92 -28.24
CA VAL A 117 10.07 5.57 -27.66
C VAL A 117 11.44 4.95 -27.87
N GLY A 118 12.08 5.21 -28.98
CA GLY A 118 13.44 4.71 -29.25
C GLY A 118 14.54 5.38 -28.42
N TRP A 119 14.19 6.37 -27.60
CA TRP A 119 15.13 7.20 -26.87
C TRP A 119 15.08 7.00 -25.35
N LEU A 120 14.01 6.38 -24.87
CA LEU A 120 13.95 5.98 -23.46
C LEU A 120 14.85 4.75 -23.25
N PRO A 121 15.49 4.63 -22.09
CA PRO A 121 16.25 3.44 -21.76
C PRO A 121 15.37 2.20 -21.89
N SER A 122 15.97 1.09 -22.31
CA SER A 122 15.28 -0.19 -22.30
C SER A 122 14.70 -0.44 -20.90
N GLY A 123 13.43 -0.75 -20.81
CA GLY A 123 12.74 -0.94 -19.53
C GLY A 123 11.94 0.26 -19.02
N ALA A 124 12.21 1.50 -19.45
CA ALA A 124 11.41 2.68 -19.04
C ALA A 124 9.93 2.55 -19.44
N HIS A 125 9.65 1.78 -20.48
CA HIS A 125 8.33 1.44 -20.98
C HIS A 125 7.89 0.01 -20.62
N SER A 126 8.52 -0.61 -19.62
CA SER A 126 8.27 -2.01 -19.27
C SER A 126 6.82 -2.29 -18.85
N CYS A 127 6.11 -1.30 -18.33
CA CYS A 127 4.69 -1.44 -17.93
C CYS A 127 3.73 -0.71 -18.86
N GLY A 128 4.11 -0.52 -20.11
CA GLY A 128 3.39 0.26 -21.10
C GLY A 128 4.15 1.51 -21.49
N VAL A 129 3.97 1.96 -22.75
CA VAL A 129 4.81 2.96 -23.39
C VAL A 129 4.99 4.23 -22.58
N ASN A 130 3.97 4.65 -21.85
CA ASN A 130 4.00 5.90 -21.09
C ASN A 130 3.91 5.70 -19.59
N PHE A 131 3.89 4.49 -19.09
CA PHE A 131 3.56 4.22 -17.71
C PHE A 131 4.52 4.92 -16.72
N ALA A 132 5.82 4.78 -16.93
CA ALA A 132 6.83 5.39 -16.06
C ALA A 132 6.91 6.91 -16.23
N VAL A 133 6.66 7.43 -17.43
CA VAL A 133 6.98 8.81 -17.83
C VAL A 133 5.77 9.73 -17.87
N ASP A 134 4.56 9.22 -17.65
CA ASP A 134 3.36 10.05 -17.53
C ASP A 134 3.31 10.80 -16.18
N VAL A 135 4.24 11.76 -16.05
CA VAL A 135 4.32 12.62 -14.87
C VAL A 135 3.10 13.54 -14.69
N SER A 136 2.26 13.64 -15.73
CA SER A 136 1.02 14.41 -15.65
C SER A 136 -0.07 13.71 -14.84
N THR A 137 -0.03 12.38 -14.76
CA THR A 137 -0.93 11.57 -13.95
C THR A 137 -0.20 11.17 -12.66
N THR A 138 -0.26 12.05 -11.67
CA THR A 138 0.50 11.91 -10.41
C THR A 138 0.00 10.78 -9.53
N VAL A 139 -1.32 10.57 -9.55
CA VAL A 139 -2.03 9.48 -8.85
C VAL A 139 -2.86 8.72 -9.86
N GLN A 140 -2.67 7.43 -9.93
CA GLN A 140 -3.37 6.52 -10.84
C GLN A 140 -3.77 5.25 -10.10
N GLY A 141 -4.88 4.65 -10.48
CA GLY A 141 -5.31 3.38 -9.90
C GLY A 141 -6.08 2.52 -10.89
N SER A 142 -6.35 1.30 -10.48
CA SER A 142 -7.27 0.40 -11.16
C SER A 142 -8.28 -0.14 -10.16
N ASN A 143 -9.53 -0.24 -10.55
CA ASN A 143 -10.62 -0.67 -9.70
C ASN A 143 -10.81 -2.20 -9.77
N ASN A 144 -10.73 -2.87 -8.62
CA ASN A 144 -10.96 -4.32 -8.43
C ASN A 144 -10.10 -5.23 -9.33
N ARG A 145 -8.94 -4.76 -9.74
CA ARG A 145 -8.02 -5.53 -10.60
C ARG A 145 -6.58 -5.05 -10.49
N PHE A 146 -5.66 -5.96 -10.77
CA PHE A 146 -4.27 -5.60 -11.00
C PHE A 146 -4.11 -5.00 -12.40
N ALA A 147 -3.63 -3.76 -12.48
CA ALA A 147 -3.23 -3.15 -13.74
C ALA A 147 -2.12 -2.12 -13.52
N LEU A 148 -0.98 -2.34 -14.18
CA LEU A 148 0.18 -1.44 -14.19
C LEU A 148 0.40 -0.84 -15.58
N GLY A 149 -0.60 -0.48 -16.27
CA GLY A 149 -0.51 -0.03 -17.65
C GLY A 149 -1.45 -0.83 -18.54
N ARG A 150 -1.38 -0.58 -19.85
CA ARG A 150 -2.33 -1.18 -20.80
C ARG A 150 -1.87 -2.48 -21.43
N ALA A 151 -0.57 -2.77 -21.43
CA ALA A 151 -0.02 -3.96 -22.04
C ALA A 151 0.42 -4.99 -21.01
N PRO A 152 0.15 -6.28 -21.20
CA PRO A 152 0.75 -7.35 -20.41
C PRO A 152 2.23 -7.48 -20.80
N VAL A 153 3.10 -6.87 -20.04
CA VAL A 153 4.56 -7.01 -20.18
C VAL A 153 5.08 -7.79 -18.97
N ALA A 154 5.96 -8.75 -19.22
CA ALA A 154 6.44 -9.67 -18.17
C ALA A 154 7.03 -8.96 -16.93
N ALA A 155 7.76 -7.85 -17.13
CA ALA A 155 8.31 -7.05 -16.03
C ALA A 155 7.24 -6.38 -15.16
N CYS A 156 6.01 -6.31 -15.64
CA CYS A 156 4.88 -5.71 -14.93
C CYS A 156 3.86 -6.74 -14.47
N ASN A 157 4.13 -8.02 -14.66
CA ASN A 157 3.30 -9.06 -14.10
C ASN A 157 3.37 -9.02 -12.57
N PRO A 158 2.29 -9.38 -11.88
CA PRO A 158 2.33 -9.51 -10.44
C PRO A 158 3.29 -10.63 -10.02
N TYR A 159 3.73 -10.60 -8.78
CA TYR A 159 4.58 -11.63 -8.21
C TYR A 159 4.04 -13.03 -8.50
N GLN A 160 4.90 -13.90 -9.07
CA GLN A 160 4.55 -15.25 -9.53
C GLN A 160 3.33 -15.30 -10.49
N GLY A 161 2.99 -14.19 -11.15
CA GLY A 161 1.83 -14.10 -12.02
C GLY A 161 0.47 -14.08 -11.29
N ARG A 162 0.46 -13.91 -9.95
CA ARG A 162 -0.73 -14.09 -9.11
C ARG A 162 -1.05 -12.84 -8.28
N ALA A 163 -1.84 -11.93 -8.84
CA ALA A 163 -2.44 -10.85 -8.07
C ALA A 163 -3.69 -11.33 -7.29
N ALA A 164 -4.02 -10.64 -6.20
CA ALA A 164 -5.28 -10.84 -5.51
C ALA A 164 -6.44 -10.39 -6.40
N ILE A 165 -7.49 -11.22 -6.46
CA ILE A 165 -8.69 -10.91 -7.23
C ILE A 165 -9.52 -9.91 -6.46
N GLY A 166 -9.97 -8.84 -7.13
CA GLY A 166 -10.81 -7.82 -6.53
C GLY A 166 -10.06 -6.76 -5.73
N ALA A 167 -8.73 -6.84 -5.62
CA ALA A 167 -7.93 -5.78 -5.04
C ALA A 167 -7.56 -4.72 -6.08
N ASP A 168 -7.46 -3.47 -5.62
CA ASP A 168 -7.05 -2.34 -6.44
C ASP A 168 -5.52 -2.29 -6.62
N THR A 169 -5.10 -1.51 -7.59
CA THR A 169 -3.71 -1.09 -7.76
C THR A 169 -3.61 0.42 -7.58
N LEU A 170 -2.62 0.90 -6.85
CA LEU A 170 -2.34 2.32 -6.65
C LEU A 170 -0.96 2.67 -7.18
N THR A 171 -0.88 3.56 -8.16
CA THR A 171 0.39 4.06 -8.73
C THR A 171 0.57 5.54 -8.42
N LEU A 172 1.75 5.88 -7.93
CA LEU A 172 2.12 7.21 -7.49
C LEU A 172 3.39 7.66 -8.21
N ARG A 173 3.43 8.92 -8.64
CA ARG A 173 4.57 9.53 -9.33
C ARG A 173 4.99 10.80 -8.65
N ARG A 174 6.27 10.90 -8.38
CA ARG A 174 6.94 12.04 -7.77
C ARG A 174 8.42 12.03 -8.10
N VAL A 175 9.18 12.97 -7.62
CA VAL A 175 10.64 12.86 -7.57
C VAL A 175 11.12 12.66 -6.12
N GLU A 176 12.38 12.28 -5.98
CA GLU A 176 13.06 12.27 -4.68
C GLU A 176 13.14 13.71 -4.13
N THR A 177 13.05 13.84 -2.81
CA THR A 177 13.10 15.15 -2.15
C THR A 177 14.51 15.76 -2.18
N GLN A 178 15.53 14.92 -2.20
CA GLN A 178 16.91 15.37 -2.33
C GLN A 178 17.29 15.50 -3.80
N ALA A 179 17.97 16.60 -4.11
CA ALA A 179 18.62 16.76 -5.39
C ALA A 179 19.74 15.73 -5.58
N SER A 180 19.91 15.26 -6.79
CA SER A 180 20.92 14.28 -7.18
C SER A 180 21.81 14.82 -8.30
N SER A 181 22.92 14.15 -8.57
CA SER A 181 23.70 14.36 -9.79
C SER A 181 22.97 13.76 -11.00
N ALA A 182 23.30 14.23 -12.19
CA ALA A 182 22.83 13.63 -13.43
C ALA A 182 23.49 12.24 -13.62
N GLU A 183 22.67 11.21 -13.81
CA GLU A 183 23.08 9.81 -13.92
C GLU A 183 22.52 9.16 -15.17
N ALA A 184 23.37 8.45 -15.91
CA ALA A 184 22.92 7.63 -17.02
C ALA A 184 22.08 6.44 -16.56
N ASN A 185 21.13 6.01 -17.38
CA ASN A 185 20.21 4.91 -17.13
C ASN A 185 19.25 5.13 -15.93
N ARG A 186 19.03 6.38 -15.57
CA ARG A 186 18.08 6.77 -14.54
C ARG A 186 17.14 7.86 -15.08
N LEU A 187 15.85 7.68 -14.89
CA LEU A 187 14.89 8.74 -15.22
C LEU A 187 14.99 9.84 -14.18
N GLN A 188 15.31 11.05 -14.65
CA GLN A 188 15.53 12.22 -13.81
C GLN A 188 14.83 13.44 -14.37
N ILE A 189 14.38 14.31 -13.50
CA ILE A 189 13.80 15.61 -13.87
C ILE A 189 14.78 16.71 -13.50
N TYR A 190 15.11 17.54 -14.50
CA TYR A 190 15.81 18.80 -14.31
C TYR A 190 14.79 19.91 -14.19
N ALA A 191 14.86 20.66 -13.11
CA ALA A 191 13.95 21.74 -12.79
C ALA A 191 14.73 23.04 -12.47
N SER A 192 14.24 24.17 -12.99
CA SER A 192 14.80 25.48 -12.73
C SER A 192 13.90 26.31 -11.82
N ARG A 193 14.49 27.07 -10.90
CA ARG A 193 13.81 28.04 -10.04
C ARG A 193 13.29 29.24 -10.80
N ASN A 194 13.89 29.54 -11.94
CA ASN A 194 13.52 30.68 -12.75
C ASN A 194 12.19 30.45 -13.46
N THR A 195 11.12 30.98 -12.88
CA THR A 195 9.73 30.75 -13.31
C THR A 195 9.40 31.37 -14.67
N SER A 196 10.18 32.32 -15.15
CA SER A 196 9.92 33.04 -16.42
C SER A 196 10.26 32.22 -17.67
N ARG A 197 11.06 31.18 -17.54
CA ARG A 197 11.47 30.25 -18.61
C ARG A 197 11.63 28.81 -18.14
N SER A 198 10.88 28.40 -17.14
CA SER A 198 11.03 27.12 -16.49
C SER A 198 10.56 25.96 -17.38
N ALA A 199 11.32 25.73 -18.43
CA ALA A 199 11.25 24.44 -19.10
C ALA A 199 11.82 23.38 -18.15
N GLN A 200 11.05 22.35 -17.93
CA GLN A 200 11.42 21.21 -17.11
C GLN A 200 11.68 20.04 -18.03
N TYR A 201 12.75 19.35 -17.75
CA TYR A 201 13.21 18.32 -18.67
C TYR A 201 13.31 16.98 -17.95
N LEU A 202 12.69 15.99 -18.54
CA LEU A 202 12.88 14.60 -18.20
C LEU A 202 13.96 14.01 -19.12
N PHE A 203 14.98 13.39 -18.57
CA PHE A 203 16.08 12.78 -19.29
C PHE A 203 16.55 11.50 -18.59
N SER A 204 17.41 10.73 -19.26
CA SER A 204 17.89 9.44 -18.73
C SER A 204 19.30 9.09 -19.17
N ASP A 205 19.95 9.96 -19.91
CA ASP A 205 21.27 9.74 -20.49
C ASP A 205 22.41 10.33 -19.63
N GLY A 206 22.08 10.85 -18.46
CA GLY A 206 23.03 11.49 -17.57
C GLY A 206 23.51 12.88 -18.01
N LYS A 207 22.85 13.47 -19.00
CA LYS A 207 23.21 14.78 -19.53
C LYS A 207 22.13 15.80 -19.19
N ALA A 208 22.37 16.56 -18.11
CA ALA A 208 21.49 17.65 -17.75
C ALA A 208 21.53 18.76 -18.83
N PRO A 209 20.39 19.45 -19.09
CA PRO A 209 20.29 20.47 -20.13
C PRO A 209 20.97 21.80 -19.77
N GLY A 210 21.52 21.93 -18.58
CA GLY A 210 22.19 23.11 -18.08
C GLY A 210 22.98 22.83 -16.80
N PRO A 211 23.53 23.89 -16.17
CA PRO A 211 24.26 23.73 -14.92
C PRO A 211 23.37 23.18 -13.82
N VAL A 212 23.95 22.41 -12.89
CA VAL A 212 23.31 22.00 -11.65
C VAL A 212 23.89 22.86 -10.55
N ASP A 213 23.11 23.82 -10.07
CA ASP A 213 23.51 24.85 -9.11
C ASP A 213 22.33 25.22 -8.19
N GLU A 214 22.46 26.26 -7.39
CA GLU A 214 21.39 26.74 -6.48
C GLU A 214 20.07 27.12 -7.17
N SER A 215 20.09 27.36 -8.46
CA SER A 215 18.94 27.76 -9.28
C SER A 215 18.37 26.59 -10.10
N HIS A 216 19.10 25.45 -10.17
CA HIS A 216 18.78 24.33 -11.03
C HIS A 216 19.07 23.03 -10.31
N GLU A 217 18.08 22.18 -10.20
CA GLU A 217 18.18 20.89 -9.52
C GLU A 217 17.84 19.73 -10.45
N VAL A 218 18.50 18.61 -10.20
CA VAL A 218 18.18 17.32 -10.79
C VAL A 218 17.60 16.43 -9.70
N HIS A 219 16.48 15.80 -9.99
CA HIS A 219 15.84 14.86 -9.06
C HIS A 219 15.53 13.54 -9.75
N ASN A 220 15.71 12.45 -9.04
CA ASN A 220 15.35 11.13 -9.52
C ASN A 220 13.84 10.96 -9.58
N LEU A 221 13.32 10.48 -10.71
CA LEU A 221 11.91 10.14 -10.85
C LEU A 221 11.61 8.88 -10.04
N VAL A 222 10.60 8.96 -9.19
CA VAL A 222 10.05 7.86 -8.40
C VAL A 222 8.67 7.50 -8.94
N VAL A 223 8.50 6.28 -9.35
CA VAL A 223 7.21 5.69 -9.72
C VAL A 223 7.03 4.44 -8.89
N ARG A 224 6.00 4.42 -8.06
CA ARG A 224 5.68 3.28 -7.19
C ARG A 224 4.27 2.81 -7.42
N SER A 225 4.12 1.50 -7.56
CA SER A 225 2.82 0.87 -7.77
C SER A 225 2.57 -0.19 -6.70
N TYR A 226 1.63 0.10 -5.81
CA TYR A 226 1.20 -0.78 -4.73
C TYR A 226 0.08 -1.70 -5.20
N TYR A 227 0.17 -2.97 -4.86
CA TYR A 227 -0.84 -3.97 -5.19
C TYR A 227 -0.79 -5.15 -4.22
N ILE A 228 -1.77 -6.03 -4.26
CA ILE A 228 -1.79 -7.24 -3.45
C ILE A 228 -1.45 -8.44 -4.31
N ALA A 229 -0.39 -9.17 -3.93
CA ALA A 229 -0.11 -10.50 -4.46
C ALA A 229 -0.84 -11.57 -3.64
N ARG A 230 -1.19 -12.69 -4.28
CA ARG A 230 -1.77 -13.84 -3.57
C ARG A 230 -0.76 -14.60 -2.74
N ASP A 231 0.52 -14.47 -3.08
CA ASP A 231 1.61 -15.19 -2.47
C ASP A 231 2.60 -14.20 -1.83
N SER A 232 3.13 -14.55 -0.68
CA SER A 232 4.27 -13.89 -0.07
C SER A 232 5.57 -14.63 -0.37
N VAL A 233 6.70 -14.02 -0.05
CA VAL A 233 8.02 -14.65 -0.21
C VAL A 233 8.09 -15.89 0.68
N GLY A 234 8.32 -17.05 0.05
CA GLY A 234 8.42 -18.33 0.75
C GLY A 234 7.09 -18.94 1.21
N GLN A 235 5.95 -18.28 1.01
CA GLN A 235 4.65 -18.80 1.46
C GLN A 235 3.56 -18.62 0.41
N ARG A 236 3.16 -19.72 -0.19
CA ARG A 236 2.07 -19.76 -1.17
C ARG A 236 0.71 -19.56 -0.49
N ASP A 237 -0.23 -18.90 -1.22
CA ASP A 237 -1.60 -18.60 -0.77
C ASP A 237 -1.66 -17.78 0.55
N PHE A 238 -0.55 -17.12 0.91
CA PHE A 238 -0.52 -16.12 1.97
C PHE A 238 -0.30 -14.74 1.35
N PRO A 239 -1.31 -13.87 1.35
CA PRO A 239 -1.27 -12.63 0.60
C PRO A 239 -0.29 -11.63 1.20
N ALA A 240 0.24 -10.75 0.34
CA ALA A 240 1.13 -9.67 0.74
C ALA A 240 0.87 -8.40 -0.06
N LEU A 241 0.98 -7.25 0.61
CA LEU A 241 1.14 -5.97 -0.06
C LEU A 241 2.54 -5.90 -0.66
N ARG A 242 2.60 -5.57 -1.92
CA ARG A 242 3.86 -5.43 -2.67
C ARG A 242 3.93 -4.07 -3.33
N VAL A 243 5.14 -3.64 -3.64
CA VAL A 243 5.41 -2.42 -4.39
C VAL A 243 6.32 -2.73 -5.57
N LYS A 244 5.94 -2.24 -6.74
CA LYS A 244 6.85 -2.14 -7.90
C LYS A 244 7.40 -0.73 -7.97
N SER A 245 8.71 -0.62 -7.93
CA SER A 245 9.44 0.65 -7.88
C SER A 245 10.31 0.82 -9.11
N LEU A 246 10.22 2.00 -9.75
CA LEU A 246 11.11 2.35 -10.84
C LEU A 246 12.53 2.52 -10.29
N THR A 247 13.47 1.78 -10.83
CA THR A 247 14.86 1.80 -10.40
C THR A 247 15.84 1.77 -11.58
N ARG A 248 17.10 2.01 -11.29
CA ARG A 248 18.20 1.95 -12.27
C ARG A 248 18.69 0.51 -12.41
N SER A 249 18.90 0.09 -13.65
CA SER A 249 19.64 -1.10 -14.00
C SER A 249 20.96 -0.76 -14.69
N GLY A 250 21.89 -1.71 -14.80
CA GLY A 250 23.18 -1.50 -15.48
C GLY A 250 23.04 -1.02 -16.92
N THR A 251 21.95 -1.36 -17.61
CA THR A 251 21.72 -1.07 -19.04
C THR A 251 20.51 -0.17 -19.28
N GLY A 252 19.78 0.23 -18.25
CA GLY A 252 18.57 1.02 -18.41
C GLY A 252 17.77 1.19 -17.12
N VAL A 253 16.48 1.35 -17.28
CA VAL A 253 15.52 1.52 -16.18
C VAL A 253 14.67 0.26 -16.07
N VAL A 254 14.41 -0.21 -14.88
CA VAL A 254 13.57 -1.39 -14.61
C VAL A 254 12.57 -1.09 -13.52
N PHE A 255 11.51 -1.89 -13.45
CA PHE A 255 10.65 -1.96 -12.27
C PHE A 255 11.11 -3.12 -11.41
N ASP A 256 11.67 -2.79 -10.25
CA ASP A 256 12.00 -3.74 -9.20
C ASP A 256 10.79 -3.97 -8.30
N GLU A 257 10.76 -5.08 -7.60
CA GLU A 257 9.59 -5.48 -6.84
C GLU A 257 9.95 -5.96 -5.44
N ASP A 258 9.41 -5.28 -4.43
CA ASP A 258 9.59 -5.60 -3.03
C ASP A 258 8.28 -6.02 -2.36
N GLU A 259 8.39 -6.92 -1.39
CA GLU A 259 7.33 -7.24 -0.46
C GLU A 259 7.31 -6.21 0.67
N VAL A 260 6.20 -5.49 0.80
CA VAL A 260 6.03 -4.42 1.80
C VAL A 260 5.54 -4.99 3.12
N MET A 261 4.47 -5.79 3.06
CA MET A 261 3.85 -6.34 4.27
C MET A 261 3.06 -7.61 3.96
N VAL A 262 3.40 -8.68 4.67
CA VAL A 262 2.65 -9.95 4.62
C VAL A 262 1.31 -9.84 5.34
N GLY A 263 0.36 -10.68 4.96
CA GLY A 263 -0.97 -10.73 5.59
C GLY A 263 -1.95 -9.66 5.13
N VAL A 264 -1.53 -8.69 4.32
CA VAL A 264 -2.47 -7.74 3.69
C VAL A 264 -3.15 -8.45 2.52
N GLU A 265 -4.43 -8.75 2.66
CA GLU A 265 -5.19 -9.55 1.68
C GLU A 265 -6.01 -8.71 0.71
N ASP A 266 -6.21 -7.41 1.00
CA ASP A 266 -6.92 -6.49 0.12
C ASP A 266 -6.44 -5.05 0.28
N LEU A 267 -6.40 -4.36 -0.83
CA LEU A 267 -6.15 -2.92 -0.96
C LEU A 267 -7.29 -2.34 -1.77
N GLN A 268 -7.98 -1.34 -1.24
CA GLN A 268 -8.98 -0.56 -1.97
C GLN A 268 -8.66 0.92 -1.87
N VAL A 269 -8.89 1.65 -2.94
CA VAL A 269 -8.63 3.07 -3.01
C VAL A 269 -9.81 3.84 -3.59
N GLN A 270 -10.02 5.05 -3.10
CA GLN A 270 -10.88 6.03 -3.73
C GLN A 270 -10.15 7.36 -3.81
N PHE A 271 -10.37 8.06 -4.91
CA PHE A 271 -9.76 9.36 -5.14
C PHE A 271 -10.73 10.47 -4.77
N GLY A 272 -10.33 11.30 -3.84
CA GLY A 272 -11.02 12.54 -3.50
C GLY A 272 -10.74 13.57 -4.58
N ILE A 273 -11.75 13.97 -5.33
CA ILE A 273 -11.63 14.92 -6.43
C ILE A 273 -12.17 16.28 -6.04
N CYS A 274 -11.50 17.31 -6.54
CA CYS A 274 -11.93 18.70 -6.43
C CYS A 274 -12.55 19.15 -7.75
N THR A 275 -13.82 19.52 -7.73
CA THR A 275 -14.56 19.98 -8.92
C THR A 275 -14.97 21.44 -8.84
N ASP A 276 -14.87 22.07 -7.67
CA ASP A 276 -15.32 23.45 -7.39
C ASP A 276 -14.16 24.45 -7.26
N GLY A 277 -12.94 23.99 -7.44
CA GLY A 277 -11.79 24.85 -7.30
C GLY A 277 -11.38 25.15 -5.85
N SER A 278 -11.97 24.54 -4.81
CA SER A 278 -11.70 24.82 -3.39
C SER A 278 -10.38 24.22 -2.84
N GLY A 279 -9.73 23.29 -3.57
CA GLY A 279 -8.56 22.52 -3.11
C GLY A 279 -8.93 21.40 -2.12
N ARG A 280 -10.19 21.18 -1.92
CA ARG A 280 -10.69 20.13 -1.04
C ARG A 280 -11.43 19.08 -1.85
N ALA A 281 -11.45 17.87 -1.35
CA ALA A 281 -12.24 16.81 -1.98
C ALA A 281 -13.73 17.16 -1.86
N THR A 282 -14.39 17.35 -2.97
CA THR A 282 -15.86 17.54 -3.03
C THR A 282 -16.58 16.21 -2.83
N HIS A 283 -16.04 15.15 -3.43
CA HIS A 283 -16.50 13.77 -3.23
C HIS A 283 -15.39 12.76 -3.60
N TYR A 284 -15.68 11.48 -3.36
CA TYR A 284 -14.73 10.39 -3.61
C TYR A 284 -15.26 9.48 -4.71
N VAL A 285 -14.38 9.12 -5.65
CA VAL A 285 -14.69 8.26 -6.79
C VAL A 285 -13.72 7.07 -6.85
N ASN A 286 -14.17 5.97 -7.48
CA ASN A 286 -13.29 4.82 -7.71
C ASN A 286 -12.27 5.12 -8.82
N PRO A 287 -11.14 4.37 -8.89
CA PRO A 287 -10.05 4.64 -9.82
C PRO A 287 -10.42 4.60 -11.31
N ASP A 288 -11.53 3.97 -11.68
CA ASP A 288 -12.02 3.86 -13.05
C ASP A 288 -13.13 4.88 -13.39
N SER A 289 -13.44 5.79 -12.47
CA SER A 289 -14.46 6.81 -12.71
C SER A 289 -14.08 7.72 -13.88
N PRO A 290 -15.01 7.98 -14.83
CA PRO A 290 -14.79 8.91 -15.93
C PRO A 290 -14.55 10.35 -15.45
N GLU A 291 -14.98 10.72 -14.25
CA GLU A 291 -14.79 12.03 -13.66
C GLU A 291 -13.31 12.39 -13.47
N LEU A 292 -12.43 11.38 -13.31
CA LEU A 292 -10.99 11.56 -13.15
C LEU A 292 -10.32 12.20 -14.37
N SER A 293 -10.94 12.13 -15.54
CA SER A 293 -10.40 12.75 -16.78
C SER A 293 -10.35 14.28 -16.71
N ASN A 294 -11.27 14.89 -15.95
CA ASN A 294 -11.45 16.35 -15.89
C ASN A 294 -11.33 16.91 -14.45
N ALA A 295 -11.06 16.07 -13.48
CA ALA A 295 -10.98 16.48 -12.08
C ALA A 295 -9.57 16.31 -11.53
N GLN A 296 -9.27 17.12 -10.52
CA GLN A 296 -8.00 17.04 -9.81
C GLN A 296 -8.14 16.12 -8.60
N VAL A 297 -7.25 15.14 -8.47
CA VAL A 297 -7.15 14.31 -7.28
C VAL A 297 -6.42 15.10 -6.19
N VAL A 298 -7.11 15.39 -5.09
CA VAL A 298 -6.59 16.16 -3.95
C VAL A 298 -6.42 15.29 -2.69
N ALA A 299 -7.02 14.11 -2.66
CA ALA A 299 -6.89 13.16 -1.57
C ALA A 299 -7.00 11.73 -2.08
N VAL A 300 -6.41 10.80 -1.35
CA VAL A 300 -6.58 9.36 -1.57
C VAL A 300 -7.10 8.75 -0.28
N ARG A 301 -8.23 8.08 -0.36
CA ARG A 301 -8.76 7.26 0.73
C ARG A 301 -8.40 5.82 0.45
N THR A 302 -7.72 5.19 1.39
CA THR A 302 -7.18 3.84 1.25
C THR A 302 -7.72 2.94 2.35
N TRP A 303 -8.07 1.71 2.01
CA TRP A 303 -8.43 0.65 2.95
C TRP A 303 -7.49 -0.52 2.76
N LEU A 304 -7.05 -1.07 3.89
CA LEU A 304 -6.28 -2.31 3.96
C LEU A 304 -7.04 -3.31 4.83
N ARG A 305 -7.29 -4.50 4.29
CA ARG A 305 -7.78 -5.64 5.06
C ARG A 305 -6.62 -6.57 5.34
N VAL A 306 -6.29 -6.72 6.61
CA VAL A 306 -5.17 -7.53 7.08
C VAL A 306 -5.69 -8.81 7.71
N ARG A 307 -5.13 -9.95 7.33
CA ARG A 307 -5.49 -11.29 7.78
C ARG A 307 -4.37 -11.90 8.63
N ALA A 308 -4.75 -12.66 9.67
CA ALA A 308 -3.80 -13.43 10.46
C ALA A 308 -3.08 -14.49 9.59
N ASP A 309 -1.86 -14.84 9.98
CA ASP A 309 -1.03 -15.86 9.33
C ASP A 309 -1.54 -17.27 9.58
N GLN A 310 -2.17 -17.52 10.72
CA GLN A 310 -2.69 -18.84 11.11
C GLN A 310 -4.19 -18.79 11.36
N PRO A 311 -4.91 -19.87 10.97
CA PRO A 311 -6.31 -20.02 11.32
C PRO A 311 -6.45 -20.36 12.82
N GLU A 312 -7.56 -19.94 13.39
CA GLU A 312 -7.95 -20.29 14.77
C GLU A 312 -9.14 -21.25 14.72
N PRO A 313 -8.96 -22.54 15.08
CA PRO A 313 -10.02 -23.54 14.95
C PRO A 313 -11.31 -23.21 15.71
N THR A 314 -11.19 -22.45 16.82
CA THR A 314 -12.32 -22.05 17.66
C THR A 314 -12.94 -20.72 17.28
N PHE A 315 -12.36 -20.02 16.31
CA PHE A 315 -12.82 -18.71 15.84
C PHE A 315 -13.56 -18.85 14.50
N VAL A 316 -14.68 -18.17 14.38
CA VAL A 316 -15.45 -18.08 13.14
C VAL A 316 -15.75 -16.60 12.85
N ASP A 317 -15.17 -16.06 11.80
CA ASP A 317 -15.47 -14.72 11.31
C ASP A 317 -16.76 -14.73 10.50
N THR A 318 -17.82 -14.16 11.08
CA THR A 318 -19.15 -14.02 10.45
C THR A 318 -19.42 -12.62 9.94
N ARG A 319 -18.43 -11.71 10.05
CA ARG A 319 -18.61 -10.31 9.68
C ARG A 319 -18.62 -10.13 8.17
N THR A 320 -19.40 -9.20 7.70
CA THR A 320 -19.31 -8.67 6.35
C THR A 320 -18.56 -7.34 6.40
N TYR A 321 -17.42 -7.29 5.74
CA TYR A 321 -16.60 -6.10 5.59
C TYR A 321 -17.10 -5.29 4.40
N ARG A 322 -17.54 -4.05 4.65
CA ARG A 322 -18.04 -3.13 3.61
C ARG A 322 -17.15 -1.89 3.58
N TYR A 323 -16.51 -1.63 2.46
CA TYR A 323 -15.62 -0.47 2.25
C TYR A 323 -15.42 -0.23 0.76
N ALA A 324 -15.16 1.01 0.38
CA ALA A 324 -15.13 1.42 -1.02
C ALA A 324 -16.35 0.87 -1.79
N ASN A 325 -16.13 0.08 -2.83
CA ASN A 325 -17.15 -0.61 -3.59
C ASN A 325 -17.18 -2.14 -3.35
N VAL A 326 -16.54 -2.62 -2.28
CA VAL A 326 -16.41 -4.04 -1.95
C VAL A 326 -17.29 -4.42 -0.77
N ALA A 327 -17.92 -5.59 -0.85
CA ALA A 327 -18.55 -6.28 0.26
C ALA A 327 -17.97 -7.69 0.34
N PHE A 328 -17.15 -7.95 1.37
CA PHE A 328 -16.48 -9.23 1.57
C PHE A 328 -17.00 -9.94 2.81
N THR A 329 -17.40 -11.18 2.66
CA THR A 329 -17.77 -12.08 3.76
C THR A 329 -16.91 -13.34 3.65
N PRO A 330 -16.11 -13.68 4.67
CA PRO A 330 -15.30 -14.92 4.64
C PRO A 330 -16.17 -16.16 4.47
N ALA A 331 -15.71 -17.13 3.69
CA ALA A 331 -16.43 -18.39 3.46
C ALA A 331 -15.51 -19.60 3.67
N GLY A 332 -16.09 -20.77 3.95
CA GLY A 332 -15.33 -21.99 4.13
C GLY A 332 -14.25 -21.87 5.20
N ALA A 333 -13.06 -22.37 4.94
CA ALA A 333 -11.90 -22.31 5.82
C ALA A 333 -11.38 -20.89 6.10
N GLU A 334 -11.68 -19.93 5.22
CA GLU A 334 -11.31 -18.54 5.39
C GLU A 334 -11.97 -17.88 6.61
N ARG A 335 -13.08 -18.44 7.12
CA ARG A 335 -13.77 -17.95 8.32
C ARG A 335 -12.96 -18.12 9.60
N ASN A 336 -11.96 -18.97 9.60
CA ASN A 336 -11.13 -19.22 10.78
C ASN A 336 -9.96 -18.24 10.94
N PHE A 337 -9.79 -17.31 10.00
CA PHE A 337 -8.76 -16.29 10.10
C PHE A 337 -9.31 -14.99 10.70
N ARG A 338 -8.62 -14.44 11.69
CA ARG A 338 -8.92 -13.11 12.20
C ARG A 338 -8.49 -12.06 11.19
N ARG A 339 -9.31 -11.02 11.08
CA ARG A 339 -9.10 -9.90 10.17
C ARG A 339 -9.30 -8.56 10.86
N VAL A 340 -8.52 -7.59 10.41
CA VAL A 340 -8.69 -6.19 10.77
C VAL A 340 -8.82 -5.38 9.48
N LEU A 341 -9.84 -4.54 9.40
CA LEU A 341 -9.99 -3.54 8.35
C LEU A 341 -9.54 -2.20 8.90
N MET A 342 -8.61 -1.58 8.19
CA MET A 342 -8.09 -0.26 8.52
C MET A 342 -8.29 0.68 7.33
N SER A 343 -8.48 1.97 7.60
CA SER A 343 -8.60 2.98 6.55
C SER A 343 -7.84 4.24 6.90
N ARG A 344 -7.34 4.93 5.86
CA ARG A 344 -6.75 6.25 5.96
C ARG A 344 -7.18 7.13 4.80
N THR A 345 -7.37 8.41 5.07
CA THR A 345 -7.52 9.43 4.06
C THR A 345 -6.29 10.32 4.10
N ILE A 346 -5.58 10.39 2.99
CA ILE A 346 -4.29 11.04 2.87
C ILE A 346 -4.43 12.17 1.85
N THR A 347 -4.02 13.37 2.21
CA THR A 347 -4.07 14.52 1.32
C THR A 347 -2.87 14.50 0.37
N VAL A 348 -3.10 14.75 -0.91
CA VAL A 348 -2.04 14.95 -1.91
C VAL A 348 -1.58 16.40 -1.80
N ARG A 349 -0.44 16.62 -1.13
CA ARG A 349 0.06 17.99 -0.81
C ARG A 349 0.43 18.80 -2.05
N ASN A 350 0.83 18.13 -3.11
CA ASN A 350 1.23 18.76 -4.38
C ASN A 350 0.13 18.69 -5.43
N ALA A 351 -1.10 18.40 -5.03
CA ALA A 351 -2.26 18.55 -5.88
C ALA A 351 -2.43 20.03 -6.24
N ARG A 352 -2.40 20.33 -7.55
CA ARG A 352 -2.38 21.73 -8.01
C ARG A 352 -3.64 22.07 -8.75
N TRP A 353 -4.02 23.30 -8.55
CA TRP A 353 -5.06 23.98 -9.30
C TRP A 353 -4.62 24.10 -10.76
N ARG A 354 -5.47 23.70 -11.67
CA ARG A 354 -5.36 23.98 -13.09
C ARG A 354 -6.01 25.32 -13.41
#